data_87426a0a44ba0447e3392c163cffd613
#
_entry.id   87426a0a44ba0447e3392c163cffd613
#
_cell.length_a   1.000
_cell.length_b   1.000
_cell.length_c   1.000
_cell.angle_alpha   90.00
_cell.angle_beta   90.00
_cell.angle_gamma   90.00
#
_symmetry.space_group_name_H-M   'P 1'
#
loop_
_entity.id
_entity.type
_entity.pdbx_description
1 polymer ?
#
loop_
_entity_poly.entity_id
_entity_poly.type
_entity_poly.pdbx_seq_one_letter_code
_entity_poly.pdbx_strand_id
1 'polypeptide(L)'
;MATEDDRYRQSSQYRLWSFSPSHLATLREKTNSLARSHISNRLRASNPPVPAESLPEFLTPAEEYRIVNHFSLELLRAAPFCNLPTDIQATAAIFLRRFYVTNSVMTYPPQELIKTCLFFGCKAENYFIRVQKIADIFPNTTSEMILAAEYVLCQGIRFAFDVRHPFRALEGTIMELRRLGGFDDDRINQAHWKTREILKFSSLVTDVYFHYTPSQIMYAALAIIDEELVQRVLQEAFAAQGEEVKDKIWGVIQSCKAMLEKEPPERMTSYWEDKEGIKSIKALRRKLVKCRDPDRADLVALQKARREQAVQKPKGKGGLNADEKVFGNGIGEERESKRRKVALQGDDIFGPPL
;
A
#
# COMPACT_ATOMS: atom_id res chain seq x y z
N MET A 1 -14.98 24.24 13.41
CA MET A 1 -14.39 22.88 13.58
C MET A 1 -13.87 22.42 12.23
N ALA A 2 -12.71 21.72 12.20
CA ALA A 2 -12.21 21.14 10.95
C ALA A 2 -13.18 20.03 10.46
N THR A 3 -13.55 20.07 9.19
CA THR A 3 -14.38 19.04 8.56
C THR A 3 -13.63 17.71 8.46
N GLU A 4 -14.30 16.60 8.20
CA GLU A 4 -13.64 15.31 7.95
C GLU A 4 -12.77 15.36 6.69
N ASP A 5 -13.19 16.13 5.67
CA ASP A 5 -12.38 16.39 4.47
C ASP A 5 -11.08 17.13 4.80
N ASP A 6 -11.13 18.17 5.66
CA ASP A 6 -9.93 18.87 6.12
C ASP A 6 -8.95 17.94 6.83
N ARG A 7 -9.48 17.04 7.70
CA ARG A 7 -8.68 16.03 8.39
C ARG A 7 -8.07 15.02 7.44
N TYR A 8 -8.84 14.57 6.43
CA TYR A 8 -8.33 13.66 5.41
C TYR A 8 -7.22 14.29 4.59
N ARG A 9 -7.39 15.55 4.15
CA ARG A 9 -6.36 16.30 3.40
C ARG A 9 -5.06 16.51 4.18
N GLN A 10 -5.12 16.52 5.50
CA GLN A 10 -3.93 16.59 6.37
C GLN A 10 -3.28 15.22 6.61
N SER A 11 -3.95 14.12 6.30
CA SER A 11 -3.42 12.77 6.51
C SER A 11 -2.21 12.45 5.63
N SER A 12 -1.35 11.55 6.10
CA SER A 12 -0.24 11.03 5.29
C SER A 12 -0.72 10.28 4.05
N GLN A 13 -1.90 9.65 4.11
CA GLN A 13 -2.51 9.00 2.96
C GLN A 13 -2.78 9.98 1.84
N TYR A 14 -3.45 11.10 2.11
CA TYR A 14 -3.73 12.10 1.08
C TYR A 14 -2.45 12.75 0.56
N ARG A 15 -1.56 13.18 1.46
CA ARG A 15 -0.38 13.98 1.11
C ARG A 15 0.70 13.19 0.37
N LEU A 16 0.86 11.91 0.65
CA LEU A 16 1.96 11.08 0.14
C LEU A 16 1.51 10.01 -0.85
N TRP A 17 0.21 9.65 -0.85
CA TRP A 17 -0.29 8.49 -1.57
C TRP A 17 -1.52 8.78 -2.44
N SER A 18 -1.81 10.08 -2.73
CA SER A 18 -2.81 10.48 -3.72
C SER A 18 -2.12 10.95 -4.99
N PHE A 19 -2.42 10.30 -6.10
CA PHE A 19 -1.80 10.53 -7.40
C PHE A 19 -2.87 10.65 -8.49
N SER A 20 -2.60 11.43 -9.53
CA SER A 20 -3.32 11.27 -10.80
C SER A 20 -2.91 9.96 -11.48
N PRO A 21 -3.75 9.38 -12.35
CA PRO A 21 -3.40 8.15 -13.07
C PRO A 21 -2.09 8.27 -13.89
N SER A 22 -1.88 9.40 -14.55
CA SER A 22 -0.66 9.68 -15.31
C SER A 22 0.57 9.77 -14.43
N HIS A 23 0.46 10.44 -13.28
CA HIS A 23 1.57 10.56 -12.32
C HIS A 23 1.95 9.19 -11.74
N LEU A 24 0.96 8.37 -11.36
CA LEU A 24 1.23 7.01 -10.86
C LEU A 24 1.93 6.14 -11.92
N ALA A 25 1.51 6.22 -13.18
CA ALA A 25 2.16 5.51 -14.28
C ALA A 25 3.62 5.94 -14.44
N THR A 26 3.88 7.27 -14.47
CA THR A 26 5.23 7.82 -14.56
C THR A 26 6.13 7.39 -13.39
N LEU A 27 5.58 7.35 -12.15
CA LEU A 27 6.32 6.86 -10.99
C LEU A 27 6.73 5.39 -11.15
N ARG A 28 5.83 4.53 -11.62
CA ARG A 28 6.13 3.11 -11.87
C ARG A 28 7.19 2.93 -12.96
N GLU A 29 7.10 3.69 -14.06
CA GLU A 29 8.11 3.68 -15.12
C GLU A 29 9.48 4.12 -14.62
N LYS A 30 9.53 5.22 -13.84
CA LYS A 30 10.76 5.71 -13.22
C LYS A 30 11.35 4.67 -12.27
N THR A 31 10.54 4.07 -11.41
CA THR A 31 10.96 3.02 -10.47
C THR A 31 11.57 1.82 -11.19
N ASN A 32 10.90 1.32 -12.24
CA ASN A 32 11.40 0.22 -13.06
C ASN A 32 12.72 0.59 -13.75
N SER A 33 12.82 1.77 -14.37
CA SER A 33 14.02 2.24 -15.06
C SER A 33 15.21 2.36 -14.10
N LEU A 34 15.02 2.92 -12.91
CA LEU A 34 16.06 3.04 -11.88
C LEU A 34 16.54 1.65 -11.41
N ALA A 35 15.62 0.72 -11.16
CA ALA A 35 15.98 -0.64 -10.76
C ALA A 35 16.81 -1.35 -11.85
N ARG A 36 16.37 -1.27 -13.11
CA ARG A 36 17.09 -1.84 -14.25
C ARG A 36 18.52 -1.26 -14.38
N SER A 37 18.64 0.05 -14.28
CA SER A 37 19.95 0.73 -14.35
C SER A 37 20.85 0.30 -13.20
N HIS A 38 20.34 0.27 -11.98
CA HIS A 38 21.09 -0.15 -10.80
C HIS A 38 21.59 -1.59 -10.93
N ILE A 39 20.70 -2.53 -11.25
CA ILE A 39 21.04 -3.95 -11.38
C ILE A 39 22.03 -4.17 -12.54
N SER A 40 21.82 -3.51 -13.70
CA SER A 40 22.74 -3.59 -14.84
C SER A 40 24.15 -3.14 -14.45
N ASN A 41 24.27 -1.99 -13.78
CA ASN A 41 25.56 -1.48 -13.32
C ASN A 41 26.22 -2.42 -12.32
N ARG A 42 25.44 -3.01 -11.43
CA ARG A 42 25.92 -3.95 -10.43
C ARG A 42 26.43 -5.25 -11.05
N LEU A 43 25.72 -5.80 -12.02
CA LEU A 43 26.12 -7.00 -12.74
C LEU A 43 27.41 -6.76 -13.58
N ARG A 44 27.54 -5.58 -14.18
CA ARG A 44 28.76 -5.21 -14.90
C ARG A 44 29.95 -5.02 -13.97
N ALA A 45 29.74 -4.58 -12.74
CA ALA A 45 30.78 -4.41 -11.72
C ALA A 45 31.03 -5.68 -10.89
N SER A 46 30.33 -6.80 -11.15
CA SER A 46 30.56 -8.08 -10.44
C SER A 46 31.87 -8.74 -10.83
N ASN A 47 32.33 -9.69 -10.04
CA ASN A 47 33.51 -10.46 -10.34
C ASN A 47 33.20 -11.96 -10.45
N PRO A 48 33.26 -12.57 -11.66
CA PRO A 48 33.59 -11.94 -12.94
C PRO A 48 32.48 -10.98 -13.44
N PRO A 49 32.82 -9.92 -14.21
CA PRO A 49 31.86 -8.97 -14.74
C PRO A 49 30.99 -9.63 -15.82
N VAL A 50 29.68 -9.32 -15.78
CA VAL A 50 28.73 -9.79 -16.79
C VAL A 50 28.79 -8.87 -18.01
N PRO A 51 29.10 -9.37 -19.23
CA PRO A 51 29.06 -8.58 -20.44
C PRO A 51 27.70 -7.99 -20.73
N ALA A 52 27.63 -6.85 -21.40
CA ALA A 52 26.38 -6.18 -21.73
C ALA A 52 25.39 -7.07 -22.51
N GLU A 53 25.92 -7.92 -23.40
CA GLU A 53 25.17 -8.86 -24.22
C GLU A 53 24.58 -10.03 -23.43
N SER A 54 25.14 -10.33 -22.25
CA SER A 54 24.72 -11.42 -21.36
C SER A 54 23.84 -10.95 -20.20
N LEU A 55 23.44 -9.66 -20.19
CA LEU A 55 22.53 -9.16 -19.16
C LEU A 55 21.17 -9.85 -19.27
N PRO A 56 20.52 -10.14 -18.13
CA PRO A 56 19.20 -10.77 -18.16
C PRO A 56 18.16 -9.84 -18.79
N GLU A 57 17.13 -10.44 -19.36
CA GLU A 57 15.93 -9.69 -19.77
C GLU A 57 15.19 -9.19 -18.53
N PHE A 58 15.13 -7.85 -18.36
CA PHE A 58 14.46 -7.21 -17.23
C PHE A 58 12.93 -7.17 -17.39
N LEU A 59 12.22 -7.12 -16.27
CA LEU A 59 10.79 -6.93 -16.27
C LEU A 59 10.41 -5.54 -16.78
N THR A 60 9.31 -5.47 -17.52
CA THR A 60 8.65 -4.21 -17.88
C THR A 60 7.79 -3.69 -16.71
N PRO A 61 7.40 -2.40 -16.69
CA PRO A 61 6.48 -1.86 -15.67
C PRO A 61 5.16 -2.63 -15.59
N ALA A 62 4.61 -3.05 -16.75
CA ALA A 62 3.38 -3.85 -16.82
C ALA A 62 3.55 -5.25 -16.23
N GLU A 63 4.70 -5.90 -16.47
CA GLU A 63 5.01 -7.21 -15.89
C GLU A 63 5.20 -7.12 -14.37
N GLU A 64 5.86 -6.06 -13.87
CA GLU A 64 5.98 -5.79 -12.44
C GLU A 64 4.60 -5.60 -11.79
N TYR A 65 3.74 -4.79 -12.41
CA TYR A 65 2.38 -4.57 -11.91
C TYR A 65 1.57 -5.87 -11.81
N ARG A 66 1.69 -6.76 -12.81
CA ARG A 66 1.06 -8.08 -12.77
C ARG A 66 1.58 -8.95 -11.61
N ILE A 67 2.88 -8.89 -11.34
CA ILE A 67 3.48 -9.60 -10.20
C ILE A 67 2.98 -9.01 -8.89
N VAL A 68 2.92 -7.68 -8.74
CA VAL A 68 2.39 -7.03 -7.53
C VAL A 68 0.93 -7.41 -7.30
N ASN A 69 0.09 -7.41 -8.35
CA ASN A 69 -1.31 -7.84 -8.23
C ASN A 69 -1.43 -9.31 -7.81
N HIS A 70 -0.62 -10.21 -8.39
CA HIS A 70 -0.59 -11.61 -7.96
C HIS A 70 -0.27 -11.76 -6.47
N PHE A 71 0.76 -11.06 -5.98
CA PHE A 71 1.11 -11.12 -4.56
C PHE A 71 0.13 -10.38 -3.65
N SER A 72 -0.59 -9.38 -4.14
CA SER A 72 -1.73 -8.79 -3.42
C SER A 72 -2.85 -9.82 -3.22
N LEU A 73 -3.15 -10.63 -4.25
CA LEU A 73 -4.12 -11.74 -4.16
C LEU A 73 -3.62 -12.84 -3.21
N GLU A 74 -2.33 -13.20 -3.28
CA GLU A 74 -1.73 -14.17 -2.34
C GLU A 74 -1.83 -13.67 -0.88
N LEU A 75 -1.57 -12.39 -0.64
CA LEU A 75 -1.69 -11.77 0.69
C LEU A 75 -3.14 -11.87 1.21
N LEU A 76 -4.11 -11.45 0.40
CA LEU A 76 -5.53 -11.51 0.76
C LEU A 76 -6.01 -12.94 0.99
N ARG A 77 -5.49 -13.92 0.23
CA ARG A 77 -5.78 -15.34 0.43
C ARG A 77 -5.16 -15.88 1.71
N ALA A 78 -3.96 -15.42 2.06
CA ALA A 78 -3.24 -15.89 3.24
C ALA A 78 -3.76 -15.27 4.56
N ALA A 79 -4.24 -14.03 4.52
CA ALA A 79 -4.66 -13.28 5.70
C ALA A 79 -5.74 -13.96 6.56
N PRO A 80 -6.78 -14.63 6.01
CA PRO A 80 -7.75 -15.40 6.78
C PRO A 80 -7.13 -16.54 7.61
N PHE A 81 -6.08 -17.20 7.11
CA PHE A 81 -5.39 -18.25 7.86
C PHE A 81 -4.66 -17.70 9.09
N CYS A 82 -4.32 -16.41 9.06
CA CYS A 82 -3.76 -15.71 10.22
C CYS A 82 -4.83 -15.29 11.24
N ASN A 83 -6.13 -15.49 10.94
CA ASN A 83 -7.27 -15.02 11.73
C ASN A 83 -7.20 -13.50 12.01
N LEU A 84 -6.82 -12.71 11.00
CA LEU A 84 -6.71 -11.28 11.11
C LEU A 84 -8.05 -10.60 10.81
N PRO A 85 -8.42 -9.53 11.55
CA PRO A 85 -9.53 -8.65 11.21
C PRO A 85 -9.43 -8.05 9.80
N THR A 86 -10.58 -7.72 9.20
CA THR A 86 -10.65 -7.18 7.83
C THR A 86 -9.81 -5.92 7.64
N ASP A 87 -9.81 -5.02 8.62
CA ASP A 87 -9.06 -3.75 8.54
C ASP A 87 -7.56 -4.00 8.45
N ILE A 88 -7.05 -4.98 9.23
CA ILE A 88 -5.64 -5.37 9.20
C ILE A 88 -5.26 -5.99 7.85
N GLN A 89 -6.12 -6.86 7.31
CA GLN A 89 -5.92 -7.43 5.97
C GLN A 89 -5.84 -6.34 4.91
N ALA A 90 -6.74 -5.36 4.98
CA ALA A 90 -6.78 -4.22 4.09
C ALA A 90 -5.54 -3.33 4.23
N THR A 91 -5.15 -2.99 5.45
CA THR A 91 -3.94 -2.20 5.73
C THR A 91 -2.68 -2.90 5.20
N ALA A 92 -2.54 -4.22 5.42
CA ALA A 92 -1.43 -5.00 4.91
C ALA A 92 -1.37 -5.00 3.37
N ALA A 93 -2.50 -5.16 2.69
CA ALA A 93 -2.59 -5.10 1.23
C ALA A 93 -2.20 -3.72 0.69
N ILE A 94 -2.67 -2.64 1.33
CA ILE A 94 -2.31 -1.27 0.94
C ILE A 94 -0.82 -0.99 1.19
N PHE A 95 -0.22 -1.48 2.27
CA PHE A 95 1.22 -1.35 2.50
C PHE A 95 2.04 -2.03 1.40
N LEU A 96 1.67 -3.23 0.99
CA LEU A 96 2.31 -3.92 -0.12
C LEU A 96 2.25 -3.09 -1.40
N ARG A 97 1.08 -2.56 -1.74
CA ARG A 97 0.88 -1.75 -2.94
C ARG A 97 1.63 -0.42 -2.88
N ARG A 98 1.59 0.29 -1.74
CA ARG A 98 2.36 1.53 -1.51
C ARG A 98 3.86 1.28 -1.70
N PHE A 99 4.38 0.18 -1.16
CA PHE A 99 5.78 -0.17 -1.27
C PHE A 99 6.24 -0.27 -2.73
N TYR A 100 5.46 -0.94 -3.58
CA TYR A 100 5.81 -1.14 -4.99
C TYR A 100 5.44 0.02 -5.93
N VAL A 101 5.01 1.15 -5.42
CA VAL A 101 4.98 2.40 -6.21
C VAL A 101 6.39 2.95 -6.40
N THR A 102 7.23 2.87 -5.35
CA THR A 102 8.58 3.46 -5.32
C THR A 102 9.71 2.44 -5.25
N ASN A 103 9.39 1.15 -5.17
CA ASN A 103 10.36 0.05 -5.14
C ASN A 103 9.99 -0.99 -6.20
N SER A 104 11.01 -1.54 -6.87
CA SER A 104 10.81 -2.58 -7.88
C SER A 104 10.75 -3.97 -7.25
N VAL A 105 9.95 -4.86 -7.82
CA VAL A 105 9.95 -6.29 -7.46
C VAL A 105 11.28 -6.96 -7.78
N MET A 106 12.05 -6.41 -8.72
CA MET A 106 13.40 -6.90 -9.05
C MET A 106 14.40 -6.58 -7.91
N THR A 107 14.16 -5.50 -7.17
CA THR A 107 15.00 -5.11 -6.03
C THR A 107 14.61 -5.85 -4.76
N TYR A 108 13.31 -5.91 -4.46
CA TYR A 108 12.78 -6.55 -3.25
C TYR A 108 11.73 -7.59 -3.61
N PRO A 109 11.98 -8.90 -3.36
CA PRO A 109 11.06 -9.96 -3.71
C PRO A 109 9.73 -9.85 -2.95
N PRO A 110 8.56 -9.83 -3.64
CA PRO A 110 7.27 -9.69 -2.97
C PRO A 110 6.93 -10.86 -2.03
N GLN A 111 7.40 -12.04 -2.33
CA GLN A 111 7.16 -13.25 -1.54
C GLN A 111 7.60 -13.10 -0.08
N GLU A 112 8.69 -12.40 0.17
CA GLU A 112 9.15 -12.13 1.54
C GLU A 112 8.36 -10.99 2.18
N LEU A 113 8.00 -9.98 1.38
CA LEU A 113 7.38 -8.77 1.88
C LEU A 113 5.93 -8.95 2.32
N ILE A 114 5.16 -9.86 1.68
CA ILE A 114 3.75 -10.12 2.07
C ILE A 114 3.61 -10.52 3.54
N LYS A 115 4.54 -11.35 4.05
CA LYS A 115 4.55 -11.83 5.43
C LYS A 115 4.79 -10.68 6.41
N THR A 116 5.73 -9.82 6.05
CA THR A 116 6.05 -8.61 6.82
C THR A 116 4.90 -7.61 6.76
N CYS A 117 4.23 -7.44 5.61
CA CYS A 117 3.05 -6.58 5.50
C CYS A 117 1.91 -7.05 6.42
N LEU A 118 1.66 -8.36 6.51
CA LEU A 118 0.65 -8.93 7.44
C LEU A 118 1.03 -8.64 8.90
N PHE A 119 2.28 -8.90 9.29
CA PHE A 119 2.75 -8.62 10.64
C PHE A 119 2.72 -7.13 10.97
N PHE A 120 3.21 -6.30 10.06
CA PHE A 120 3.27 -4.86 10.27
C PHE A 120 1.89 -4.19 10.22
N GLY A 121 0.95 -4.72 9.43
CA GLY A 121 -0.46 -4.33 9.46
C GLY A 121 -1.07 -4.50 10.85
N CYS A 122 -0.76 -5.61 11.54
CA CYS A 122 -1.19 -5.81 12.93
C CYS A 122 -0.63 -4.70 13.86
N LYS A 123 0.65 -4.36 13.72
CA LYS A 123 1.26 -3.29 14.52
C LYS A 123 0.62 -1.92 14.26
N ALA A 124 0.37 -1.60 12.99
CA ALA A 124 -0.21 -0.32 12.58
C ALA A 124 -1.64 -0.13 13.10
N GLU A 125 -2.41 -1.22 13.17
CA GLU A 125 -3.79 -1.25 13.68
C GLU A 125 -3.89 -1.56 15.19
N ASN A 126 -2.76 -1.48 15.92
CA ASN A 126 -2.69 -1.78 17.36
C ASN A 126 -3.22 -3.18 17.74
N TYR A 127 -3.10 -4.15 16.85
CA TYR A 127 -3.48 -5.54 17.08
C TYR A 127 -2.26 -6.36 17.50
N PHE A 128 -2.26 -6.83 18.73
CA PHE A 128 -1.14 -7.61 19.23
C PHE A 128 -1.15 -9.05 18.69
N ILE A 129 -0.09 -9.43 17.98
CA ILE A 129 0.17 -10.80 17.53
C ILE A 129 1.66 -11.12 17.70
N ARG A 130 1.97 -12.35 18.10
CA ARG A 130 3.35 -12.82 18.11
C ARG A 130 3.82 -13.11 16.69
N VAL A 131 5.00 -12.61 16.31
CA VAL A 131 5.57 -12.83 14.97
C VAL A 131 5.67 -14.31 14.61
N GLN A 132 5.97 -15.16 15.59
CA GLN A 132 6.04 -16.62 15.41
C GLN A 132 4.72 -17.20 14.90
N LYS A 133 3.57 -16.71 15.38
CA LYS A 133 2.26 -17.17 14.91
C LYS A 133 2.04 -16.93 13.42
N ILE A 134 2.58 -15.84 12.88
CA ILE A 134 2.55 -15.59 11.43
C ILE A 134 3.58 -16.47 10.72
N ALA A 135 4.78 -16.62 11.28
CA ALA A 135 5.82 -17.46 10.70
C ALA A 135 5.37 -18.92 10.53
N ASP A 136 4.65 -19.47 11.50
CA ASP A 136 4.19 -20.86 11.49
C ASP A 136 3.16 -21.16 10.38
N ILE A 137 2.49 -20.14 9.85
CA ILE A 137 1.50 -20.28 8.76
C ILE A 137 2.17 -20.44 7.39
N PHE A 138 3.35 -19.81 7.22
CA PHE A 138 4.03 -19.79 5.93
C PHE A 138 5.16 -20.84 5.90
N PRO A 139 5.20 -21.71 4.88
CA PRO A 139 6.27 -22.69 4.76
C PRO A 139 7.64 -22.03 4.65
N ASN A 140 8.65 -22.63 5.27
CA ASN A 140 10.05 -22.17 5.23
C ASN A 140 10.23 -20.70 5.66
N THR A 141 9.47 -20.25 6.65
CA THR A 141 9.50 -18.87 7.16
C THR A 141 9.89 -18.86 8.63
N THR A 142 10.81 -17.98 8.97
CA THR A 142 11.21 -17.74 10.37
C THR A 142 10.79 -16.35 10.81
N SER A 143 10.67 -16.15 12.12
CA SER A 143 10.41 -14.81 12.68
C SER A 143 11.48 -13.79 12.25
N GLU A 144 12.74 -14.21 12.11
CA GLU A 144 13.84 -13.35 11.66
C GLU A 144 13.61 -12.83 10.24
N MET A 145 13.13 -13.69 9.32
CA MET A 145 12.83 -13.29 7.94
C MET A 145 11.72 -12.22 7.89
N ILE A 146 10.68 -12.36 8.71
CA ILE A 146 9.59 -11.36 8.78
C ILE A 146 10.11 -10.03 9.31
N LEU A 147 10.90 -10.06 10.39
CA LEU A 147 11.44 -8.86 11.01
C LEU A 147 12.54 -8.18 10.16
N ALA A 148 13.27 -8.94 9.36
CA ALA A 148 14.33 -8.41 8.51
C ALA A 148 13.79 -7.41 7.46
N ALA A 149 12.60 -7.65 6.92
CA ALA A 149 11.98 -6.78 5.93
C ALA A 149 11.23 -5.58 6.55
N GLU A 150 11.02 -5.54 7.87
CA GLU A 150 10.19 -4.53 8.52
C GLU A 150 10.72 -3.10 8.31
N TYR A 151 12.02 -2.90 8.49
CA TYR A 151 12.64 -1.59 8.30
C TYR A 151 12.57 -1.13 6.83
N VAL A 152 12.80 -2.04 5.90
CA VAL A 152 12.70 -1.78 4.45
C VAL A 152 11.27 -1.40 4.09
N LEU A 153 10.27 -2.12 4.63
CA LEU A 153 8.87 -1.80 4.45
C LEU A 153 8.54 -0.40 4.97
N CYS A 154 8.93 -0.06 6.20
CA CYS A 154 8.68 1.25 6.79
C CYS A 154 9.25 2.39 5.94
N GLN A 155 10.48 2.25 5.44
CA GLN A 155 11.08 3.22 4.53
C GLN A 155 10.33 3.31 3.21
N GLY A 156 10.01 2.17 2.59
CA GLY A 156 9.33 2.12 1.30
C GLY A 156 7.92 2.70 1.34
N ILE A 157 7.21 2.59 2.48
CA ILE A 157 5.91 3.26 2.68
C ILE A 157 6.06 4.67 3.30
N ARG A 158 7.28 5.23 3.34
CA ARG A 158 7.58 6.58 3.82
C ARG A 158 7.10 6.84 5.25
N PHE A 159 7.14 5.82 6.11
CA PHE A 159 6.63 5.87 7.49
C PHE A 159 5.17 6.36 7.60
N ALA A 160 4.38 6.21 6.53
CA ALA A 160 2.97 6.58 6.47
C ALA A 160 2.09 5.38 6.87
N PHE A 161 1.91 5.18 8.17
CA PHE A 161 1.25 4.00 8.73
C PHE A 161 -0.28 4.14 8.80
N ASP A 162 -0.79 5.36 8.76
CA ASP A 162 -2.24 5.62 8.75
C ASP A 162 -2.84 5.24 7.39
N VAL A 163 -3.79 4.30 7.40
CA VAL A 163 -4.59 3.92 6.23
C VAL A 163 -6.06 4.09 6.57
N ARG A 164 -6.71 5.00 5.87
CA ARG A 164 -8.15 5.23 6.05
C ARG A 164 -8.94 4.38 5.08
N HIS A 165 -9.67 3.44 5.63
CA HIS A 165 -10.49 2.51 4.88
C HIS A 165 -11.92 3.02 4.68
N PRO A 166 -12.60 2.61 3.59
CA PRO A 166 -13.99 2.99 3.31
C PRO A 166 -15.04 2.28 4.19
N PHE A 167 -14.65 1.30 5.00
CA PHE A 167 -15.59 0.50 5.80
C PHE A 167 -16.43 1.34 6.77
N ARG A 168 -15.80 2.29 7.49
CA ARG A 168 -16.54 3.19 8.41
C ARG A 168 -17.51 4.11 7.68
N ALA A 169 -17.15 4.58 6.48
CA ALA A 169 -18.02 5.38 5.65
C ALA A 169 -19.25 4.56 5.21
N LEU A 170 -19.08 3.27 4.89
CA LEU A 170 -20.19 2.37 4.57
C LEU A 170 -21.15 2.24 5.75
N GLU A 171 -20.66 1.95 6.96
CA GLU A 171 -21.51 1.84 8.15
C GLU A 171 -22.32 3.13 8.39
N GLY A 172 -21.68 4.30 8.27
CA GLY A 172 -22.36 5.60 8.40
C GLY A 172 -23.43 5.81 7.31
N THR A 173 -23.13 5.45 6.07
CA THR A 173 -24.08 5.56 4.95
C THR A 173 -25.30 4.64 5.14
N ILE A 174 -25.10 3.43 5.62
CA ILE A 174 -26.21 2.49 5.93
C ILE A 174 -27.10 3.03 7.05
N MET A 175 -26.51 3.61 8.10
CA MET A 175 -27.29 4.27 9.17
C MET A 175 -28.11 5.44 8.61
N GLU A 176 -27.52 6.24 7.72
CA GLU A 176 -28.18 7.37 7.09
C GLU A 176 -29.33 6.94 6.18
N LEU A 177 -29.15 5.90 5.36
CA LEU A 177 -30.22 5.33 4.53
C LEU A 177 -31.44 4.88 5.37
N ARG A 178 -31.20 4.23 6.51
CA ARG A 178 -32.28 3.85 7.43
C ARG A 178 -32.95 5.06 8.05
N ARG A 179 -32.21 6.12 8.38
CA ARG A 179 -32.76 7.39 8.91
C ARG A 179 -33.66 8.09 7.88
N LEU A 180 -33.20 8.12 6.61
CA LEU A 180 -33.97 8.75 5.52
C LEU A 180 -35.24 8.01 5.17
N GLY A 181 -35.27 6.70 5.35
CA GLY A 181 -36.38 5.85 4.99
C GLY A 181 -36.65 5.76 3.49
N GLY A 182 -37.71 5.12 3.10
CA GLY A 182 -38.14 4.97 1.71
C GLY A 182 -37.62 3.72 1.01
N PHE A 183 -36.77 2.92 1.67
CA PHE A 183 -36.30 1.64 1.18
C PHE A 183 -36.54 0.54 2.21
N ASP A 184 -36.72 -0.67 1.71
CA ASP A 184 -36.85 -1.86 2.54
C ASP A 184 -35.56 -2.20 3.25
N ASP A 185 -35.61 -2.60 4.51
CA ASP A 185 -34.47 -2.97 5.32
C ASP A 185 -33.69 -4.16 4.73
N ASP A 186 -34.36 -5.11 4.10
CA ASP A 186 -33.71 -6.25 3.46
C ASP A 186 -32.89 -5.81 2.24
N ARG A 187 -33.36 -4.85 1.44
CA ARG A 187 -32.64 -4.23 0.36
C ARG A 187 -31.37 -3.53 0.86
N ILE A 188 -31.49 -2.74 1.93
CA ILE A 188 -30.37 -2.05 2.56
C ILE A 188 -29.34 -3.05 3.10
N ASN A 189 -29.79 -4.10 3.80
CA ASN A 189 -28.91 -5.13 4.36
C ASN A 189 -28.18 -5.91 3.26
N GLN A 190 -28.86 -6.24 2.17
CA GLN A 190 -28.23 -6.92 1.03
C GLN A 190 -27.20 -6.02 0.35
N ALA A 191 -27.51 -4.74 0.15
CA ALA A 191 -26.58 -3.76 -0.41
C ALA A 191 -25.36 -3.59 0.50
N HIS A 192 -25.55 -3.48 1.82
CA HIS A 192 -24.46 -3.41 2.81
C HIS A 192 -23.51 -4.60 2.68
N TRP A 193 -24.05 -5.83 2.72
CA TRP A 193 -23.23 -7.04 2.65
C TRP A 193 -22.43 -7.12 1.34
N LYS A 194 -23.09 -6.93 0.19
CA LYS A 194 -22.43 -7.02 -1.13
C LYS A 194 -21.37 -5.91 -1.33
N THR A 195 -21.68 -4.68 -0.90
CA THR A 195 -20.73 -3.57 -0.95
C THR A 195 -19.50 -3.88 -0.10
N ARG A 196 -19.68 -4.45 1.09
CA ARG A 196 -18.59 -4.84 1.97
C ARG A 196 -17.64 -5.87 1.31
N GLU A 197 -18.18 -6.82 0.54
CA GLU A 197 -17.36 -7.78 -0.21
C GLU A 197 -16.55 -7.09 -1.33
N ILE A 198 -17.12 -6.13 -2.05
CA ILE A 198 -16.38 -5.31 -3.02
C ILE A 198 -15.25 -4.55 -2.33
N LEU A 199 -15.52 -3.93 -1.18
CA LEU A 199 -14.50 -3.18 -0.44
C LEU A 199 -13.39 -4.07 0.13
N LYS A 200 -13.68 -5.31 0.51
CA LYS A 200 -12.67 -6.26 1.00
C LYS A 200 -11.75 -6.81 -0.08
N PHE A 201 -12.15 -6.72 -1.34
CA PHE A 201 -11.41 -7.30 -2.45
C PHE A 201 -11.07 -6.26 -3.53
N SER A 202 -12.05 -5.81 -4.30
CA SER A 202 -11.87 -4.98 -5.48
C SER A 202 -11.08 -3.70 -5.18
N SER A 203 -11.37 -3.07 -4.04
CA SER A 203 -10.68 -1.84 -3.65
C SER A 203 -9.20 -2.07 -3.27
N LEU A 204 -8.85 -3.28 -2.82
CA LEU A 204 -7.49 -3.61 -2.36
C LEU A 204 -6.57 -4.10 -3.48
N VAL A 205 -7.13 -4.61 -4.58
CA VAL A 205 -6.36 -5.11 -5.73
C VAL A 205 -6.30 -4.13 -6.89
N THR A 206 -7.12 -3.05 -6.87
CA THR A 206 -7.08 -1.95 -7.83
C THR A 206 -6.31 -0.74 -7.31
N ASP A 207 -6.13 0.28 -8.14
CA ASP A 207 -5.41 1.50 -7.78
C ASP A 207 -6.31 2.59 -7.15
N VAL A 208 -7.55 2.25 -6.78
CA VAL A 208 -8.53 3.23 -6.28
C VAL A 208 -8.05 3.99 -5.04
N TYR A 209 -7.29 3.37 -4.15
CA TYR A 209 -6.72 4.04 -2.97
C TYR A 209 -5.68 5.11 -3.30
N PHE A 210 -5.14 5.11 -4.52
CA PHE A 210 -4.21 6.13 -4.99
C PHE A 210 -4.91 7.28 -5.70
N HIS A 211 -6.18 7.13 -6.09
CA HIS A 211 -6.88 8.10 -6.92
C HIS A 211 -8.08 8.73 -6.23
N TYR A 212 -8.70 8.02 -5.29
CA TYR A 212 -9.97 8.42 -4.70
C TYR A 212 -9.91 8.44 -3.18
N THR A 213 -10.78 9.26 -2.59
CA THR A 213 -10.97 9.31 -1.14
C THR A 213 -11.74 8.08 -0.63
N PRO A 214 -11.63 7.72 0.65
CA PRO A 214 -12.37 6.59 1.21
C PRO A 214 -13.89 6.66 0.96
N SER A 215 -14.48 7.86 1.08
CA SER A 215 -15.91 8.07 0.82
C SER A 215 -16.27 7.85 -0.66
N GLN A 216 -15.43 8.32 -1.59
CA GLN A 216 -15.63 8.10 -3.03
C GLN A 216 -15.56 6.61 -3.38
N ILE A 217 -14.61 5.87 -2.80
CA ILE A 217 -14.49 4.42 -2.98
C ILE A 217 -15.72 3.70 -2.43
N MET A 218 -16.21 4.12 -1.26
CA MET A 218 -17.41 3.55 -0.65
C MET A 218 -18.65 3.78 -1.52
N TYR A 219 -18.91 5.02 -1.97
CA TYR A 219 -20.05 5.32 -2.84
C TYR A 219 -19.95 4.60 -4.18
N ALA A 220 -18.76 4.49 -4.75
CA ALA A 220 -18.55 3.74 -5.98
C ALA A 220 -18.86 2.24 -5.81
N ALA A 221 -18.41 1.63 -4.71
CA ALA A 221 -18.71 0.24 -4.39
C ALA A 221 -20.20 0.00 -4.14
N LEU A 222 -20.87 0.92 -3.45
CA LEU A 222 -22.33 0.86 -3.23
C LEU A 222 -23.09 1.05 -4.54
N ALA A 223 -22.64 1.94 -5.43
CA ALA A 223 -23.25 2.18 -6.74
C ALA A 223 -23.12 0.98 -7.72
N ILE A 224 -22.15 0.07 -7.53
CA ILE A 224 -22.10 -1.19 -8.26
C ILE A 224 -23.29 -2.08 -7.89
N ILE A 225 -23.72 -2.02 -6.65
CA ILE A 225 -24.80 -2.87 -6.13
C ILE A 225 -26.16 -2.21 -6.30
N ASP A 226 -26.27 -0.92 -5.95
CA ASP A 226 -27.53 -0.18 -5.98
C ASP A 226 -27.28 1.33 -6.12
N GLU A 227 -27.43 1.84 -7.35
CA GLU A 227 -27.23 3.26 -7.64
C GLU A 227 -28.30 4.17 -7.00
N GLU A 228 -29.54 3.66 -6.85
CA GLU A 228 -30.63 4.44 -6.29
C GLU A 228 -30.37 4.79 -4.82
N LEU A 229 -29.82 3.84 -4.05
CA LEU A 229 -29.41 4.09 -2.67
C LEU A 229 -28.35 5.20 -2.58
N VAL A 230 -27.37 5.17 -3.49
CA VAL A 230 -26.34 6.21 -3.53
C VAL A 230 -26.93 7.56 -3.90
N GLN A 231 -27.76 7.62 -4.95
CA GLN A 231 -28.40 8.85 -5.38
C GLN A 231 -29.26 9.46 -4.26
N ARG A 232 -29.99 8.64 -3.50
CA ARG A 232 -30.80 9.10 -2.36
C ARG A 232 -29.96 9.79 -1.29
N VAL A 233 -28.81 9.19 -0.91
CA VAL A 233 -27.93 9.80 0.09
C VAL A 233 -27.26 11.06 -0.44
N LEU A 234 -26.81 11.06 -1.70
CA LEU A 234 -26.18 12.22 -2.31
C LEU A 234 -27.15 13.38 -2.49
N GLN A 235 -28.42 13.13 -2.85
CA GLN A 235 -29.45 14.16 -2.93
C GLN A 235 -29.64 14.88 -1.60
N GLU A 236 -29.69 14.15 -0.50
CA GLU A 236 -29.79 14.73 0.85
C GLU A 236 -28.52 15.48 1.25
N ALA A 237 -27.35 14.82 1.11
CA ALA A 237 -26.07 15.39 1.53
C ALA A 237 -25.69 16.67 0.77
N PHE A 238 -26.09 16.77 -0.49
CA PHE A 238 -25.79 17.89 -1.38
C PHE A 238 -27.03 18.67 -1.79
N ALA A 239 -28.12 18.65 -0.99
CA ALA A 239 -29.37 19.34 -1.27
C ALA A 239 -29.18 20.86 -1.53
N ALA A 240 -28.26 21.48 -0.80
CA ALA A 240 -27.96 22.90 -0.91
C ALA A 240 -26.96 23.25 -2.05
N GLN A 241 -26.41 22.24 -2.75
CA GLN A 241 -25.44 22.43 -3.81
C GLN A 241 -26.11 22.51 -5.19
N GLY A 242 -25.48 23.27 -6.12
CA GLY A 242 -25.95 23.34 -7.51
C GLY A 242 -25.74 22.02 -8.26
N GLU A 243 -26.52 21.80 -9.33
CA GLU A 243 -26.46 20.59 -10.15
C GLU A 243 -25.06 20.30 -10.71
N GLU A 244 -24.32 21.33 -11.12
CA GLU A 244 -22.96 21.19 -11.62
C GLU A 244 -22.00 20.49 -10.62
N VAL A 245 -22.18 20.75 -9.32
CA VAL A 245 -21.39 20.11 -8.26
C VAL A 245 -21.79 18.65 -8.10
N LYS A 246 -23.09 18.37 -8.16
CA LYS A 246 -23.64 17.00 -8.08
C LYS A 246 -23.15 16.15 -9.25
N ASP A 247 -23.17 16.69 -10.48
CA ASP A 247 -22.70 16.01 -11.68
C ASP A 247 -21.21 15.70 -11.59
N LYS A 248 -20.37 16.64 -11.11
CA LYS A 248 -18.96 16.39 -10.88
C LYS A 248 -18.71 15.28 -9.87
N ILE A 249 -19.44 15.29 -8.76
CA ILE A 249 -19.34 14.24 -7.73
C ILE A 249 -19.73 12.89 -8.33
N TRP A 250 -20.84 12.84 -9.05
CA TRP A 250 -21.31 11.64 -9.69
C TRP A 250 -20.31 11.10 -10.73
N GLY A 251 -19.75 11.97 -11.57
CA GLY A 251 -18.70 11.61 -12.53
C GLY A 251 -17.46 10.98 -11.89
N VAL A 252 -17.06 11.48 -10.72
CA VAL A 252 -15.94 10.88 -9.95
C VAL A 252 -16.31 9.50 -9.41
N ILE A 253 -17.53 9.34 -8.89
CA ILE A 253 -18.03 8.04 -8.40
C ILE A 253 -18.10 7.03 -9.55
N GLN A 254 -18.62 7.39 -10.71
CA GLN A 254 -18.68 6.52 -11.88
C GLN A 254 -17.28 6.12 -12.39
N SER A 255 -16.33 7.04 -12.37
CA SER A 255 -14.93 6.74 -12.73
C SER A 255 -14.28 5.74 -11.76
N CYS A 256 -14.54 5.89 -10.46
CA CYS A 256 -14.09 4.96 -9.44
C CYS A 256 -14.79 3.59 -9.59
N LYS A 257 -16.11 3.56 -9.83
CA LYS A 257 -16.91 2.36 -10.10
C LYS A 257 -16.31 1.55 -11.25
N ALA A 258 -16.06 2.19 -12.39
CA ALA A 258 -15.46 1.53 -13.55
C ALA A 258 -14.06 0.93 -13.26
N MET A 259 -13.34 1.47 -12.29
CA MET A 259 -12.06 0.91 -11.85
C MET A 259 -12.26 -0.31 -10.94
N LEU A 260 -13.23 -0.29 -10.03
CA LEU A 260 -13.56 -1.41 -9.15
C LEU A 260 -14.10 -2.62 -9.93
N GLU A 261 -14.92 -2.38 -10.95
CA GLU A 261 -15.53 -3.42 -11.80
C GLU A 261 -14.50 -4.24 -12.59
N LYS A 262 -13.28 -3.73 -12.78
CA LYS A 262 -12.18 -4.49 -13.42
C LYS A 262 -11.73 -5.70 -12.61
N GLU A 263 -11.93 -5.67 -11.33
CA GLU A 263 -11.51 -6.70 -10.39
C GLU A 263 -12.69 -7.06 -9.45
N PRO A 264 -13.71 -7.79 -9.96
CA PRO A 264 -14.88 -8.16 -9.15
C PRO A 264 -14.49 -9.16 -8.05
N PRO A 265 -15.25 -9.24 -6.93
CA PRO A 265 -14.95 -10.12 -5.80
C PRO A 265 -14.82 -11.61 -6.17
N GLU A 266 -15.57 -12.07 -7.16
CA GLU A 266 -15.55 -13.44 -7.67
C GLU A 266 -14.17 -13.84 -8.21
N ARG A 267 -13.37 -12.84 -8.60
CA ARG A 267 -11.99 -13.07 -9.07
C ARG A 267 -11.09 -13.65 -7.99
N MET A 268 -11.42 -13.47 -6.71
CA MET A 268 -10.66 -14.11 -5.63
C MET A 268 -10.62 -15.63 -5.77
N THR A 269 -11.67 -16.25 -6.27
CA THR A 269 -11.74 -17.69 -6.52
C THR A 269 -11.29 -18.03 -7.93
N SER A 270 -11.87 -17.38 -8.95
CA SER A 270 -11.64 -17.69 -10.37
C SER A 270 -10.20 -17.46 -10.83
N TYR A 271 -9.47 -16.54 -10.17
CA TYR A 271 -8.06 -16.30 -10.48
C TYR A 271 -7.18 -17.55 -10.32
N TRP A 272 -7.46 -18.39 -9.30
CA TRP A 272 -6.68 -19.59 -9.02
C TRP A 272 -7.08 -20.77 -9.90
N GLU A 273 -8.24 -20.71 -10.53
CA GLU A 273 -8.76 -21.69 -11.48
C GLU A 273 -8.25 -21.41 -12.91
N ASP A 274 -7.84 -20.18 -13.20
CA ASP A 274 -7.28 -19.78 -14.50
C ASP A 274 -5.86 -20.35 -14.69
N LYS A 275 -5.80 -21.55 -15.28
CA LYS A 275 -4.53 -22.27 -15.53
C LYS A 275 -3.56 -21.49 -16.41
N GLU A 276 -4.07 -20.78 -17.44
CA GLU A 276 -3.22 -20.00 -18.36
C GLU A 276 -2.68 -18.74 -17.70
N GLY A 277 -3.50 -18.02 -16.96
CA GLY A 277 -3.08 -16.88 -16.15
C GLY A 277 -1.99 -17.27 -15.15
N ILE A 278 -2.19 -18.36 -14.40
CA ILE A 278 -1.20 -18.88 -13.44
C ILE A 278 0.08 -19.33 -14.13
N LYS A 279 0.00 -19.98 -15.32
CA LYS A 279 1.18 -20.36 -16.12
C LYS A 279 1.98 -19.12 -16.56
N SER A 280 1.28 -18.06 -16.99
CA SER A 280 1.90 -16.78 -17.34
C SER A 280 2.61 -16.15 -16.14
N ILE A 281 1.99 -16.12 -14.96
CA ILE A 281 2.63 -15.61 -13.72
C ILE A 281 3.85 -16.46 -13.34
N LYS A 282 3.78 -17.80 -13.46
CA LYS A 282 4.96 -18.66 -13.23
C LYS A 282 6.11 -18.31 -14.16
N ALA A 283 5.85 -17.98 -15.43
CA ALA A 283 6.87 -17.54 -16.37
C ALA A 283 7.48 -16.20 -15.93
N LEU A 284 6.67 -15.23 -15.52
CA LEU A 284 7.14 -13.94 -14.99
C LEU A 284 7.98 -14.10 -13.70
N ARG A 285 7.59 -15.00 -12.81
CA ARG A 285 8.37 -15.31 -11.58
C ARG A 285 9.74 -15.93 -11.94
N ARG A 286 9.81 -16.79 -12.95
CA ARG A 286 11.10 -17.32 -13.45
C ARG A 286 11.97 -16.23 -14.06
N LYS A 287 11.38 -15.31 -14.82
CA LYS A 287 12.06 -14.11 -15.35
C LYS A 287 12.58 -13.24 -14.21
N LEU A 288 11.75 -12.97 -13.20
CA LEU A 288 12.12 -12.21 -12.01
C LEU A 288 13.34 -12.81 -11.29
N VAL A 289 13.40 -14.12 -11.10
CA VAL A 289 14.54 -14.78 -10.44
C VAL A 289 15.86 -14.52 -11.17
N LYS A 290 15.82 -14.41 -12.52
CA LYS A 290 17.02 -14.16 -13.34
C LYS A 290 17.49 -12.70 -13.30
N CYS A 291 16.57 -11.74 -13.11
CA CYS A 291 16.88 -10.31 -13.20
C CYS A 291 16.77 -9.57 -11.84
N ARG A 292 16.68 -10.29 -10.72
CA ARG A 292 16.63 -9.67 -9.40
C ARG A 292 17.98 -9.12 -8.96
N ASP A 293 17.96 -8.13 -8.10
CA ASP A 293 19.14 -7.55 -7.47
C ASP A 293 19.84 -8.59 -6.56
N PRO A 294 21.07 -8.98 -6.85
CA PRO A 294 21.77 -9.99 -6.07
C PRO A 294 22.09 -9.54 -4.64
N ASP A 295 22.28 -8.24 -4.40
CA ASP A 295 22.68 -7.69 -3.11
C ASP A 295 21.48 -7.49 -2.16
N ARG A 296 20.27 -7.38 -2.70
CA ARG A 296 19.07 -7.03 -1.94
C ARG A 296 18.02 -8.15 -1.89
N ALA A 297 18.28 -9.26 -2.56
CA ALA A 297 17.39 -10.41 -2.55
C ALA A 297 17.32 -11.11 -1.18
N ASP A 298 18.41 -11.05 -0.39
CA ASP A 298 18.48 -11.57 0.97
C ASP A 298 18.31 -10.43 1.99
N LEU A 299 17.07 -10.26 2.49
CA LEU A 299 16.74 -9.21 3.44
C LEU A 299 17.35 -9.45 4.84
N VAL A 300 17.60 -10.72 5.22
CA VAL A 300 18.22 -11.07 6.49
C VAL A 300 19.70 -10.65 6.47
N ALA A 301 20.42 -10.99 5.40
CA ALA A 301 21.80 -10.56 5.22
C ALA A 301 21.92 -9.03 5.17
N LEU A 302 20.99 -8.35 4.47
CA LEU A 302 20.94 -6.90 4.39
C LEU A 302 20.70 -6.27 5.78
N GLN A 303 19.83 -6.83 6.61
CA GLN A 303 19.59 -6.35 7.97
C GLN A 303 20.83 -6.53 8.86
N LYS A 304 21.50 -7.70 8.78
CA LYS A 304 22.72 -7.97 9.53
C LYS A 304 23.82 -6.97 9.17
N ALA A 305 24.08 -6.77 7.88
CA ALA A 305 25.08 -5.80 7.41
C ALA A 305 24.79 -4.37 7.91
N ARG A 306 23.52 -3.93 7.92
CA ARG A 306 23.12 -2.61 8.46
C ARG A 306 23.38 -2.50 9.96
N ARG A 307 23.10 -3.55 10.74
CA ARG A 307 23.38 -3.57 12.18
C ARG A 307 24.87 -3.47 12.45
N GLU A 308 25.68 -4.22 11.72
CA GLU A 308 27.14 -4.18 11.84
C GLU A 308 27.70 -2.79 11.50
N GLN A 309 27.23 -2.18 10.41
CA GLN A 309 27.62 -0.80 10.05
C GLN A 309 27.20 0.24 11.11
N ALA A 310 26.04 0.07 11.74
CA ALA A 310 25.58 0.96 12.82
C ALA A 310 26.46 0.84 14.07
N VAL A 311 26.95 -0.36 14.39
CA VAL A 311 27.85 -0.61 15.52
C VAL A 311 29.26 -0.07 15.23
N GLN A 312 29.73 -0.16 14.00
CA GLN A 312 31.06 0.29 13.59
C GLN A 312 31.21 1.81 13.43
N LYS A 313 30.08 2.56 13.32
CA LYS A 313 30.13 4.03 13.33
C LYS A 313 30.67 4.48 14.68
N PRO A 314 31.88 5.12 14.76
CA PRO A 314 32.44 5.58 16.02
C PRO A 314 31.43 6.54 16.67
N LYS A 315 31.06 6.27 17.92
CA LYS A 315 30.36 7.26 18.75
C LYS A 315 31.26 8.48 18.81
N GLY A 316 30.92 9.53 18.06
CA GLY A 316 31.67 10.77 18.06
C GLY A 316 31.87 11.20 19.51
N LYS A 317 33.14 11.43 19.91
CA LYS A 317 33.47 12.02 21.20
C LYS A 317 32.88 13.43 21.23
N GLY A 318 31.76 13.57 21.91
CA GLY A 318 31.17 14.89 22.12
C GLY A 318 29.70 14.82 22.48
N GLY A 319 29.40 14.84 23.76
CA GLY A 319 28.08 15.24 24.23
C GLY A 319 27.30 14.19 25.01
N LEU A 320 27.05 14.51 26.21
CA LEU A 320 26.06 14.04 27.19
C LEU A 320 25.02 13.04 26.67
N ASN A 321 24.77 12.01 27.45
CA ASN A 321 23.85 10.91 27.23
C ASN A 321 22.60 11.33 26.49
N ALA A 322 22.31 10.69 25.33
CA ALA A 322 21.18 10.98 24.47
C ALA A 322 19.83 10.84 25.20
N ASP A 323 19.78 10.04 26.26
CA ASP A 323 18.58 9.79 27.05
C ASP A 323 18.21 10.96 28.00
N GLU A 324 19.18 11.78 28.45
CA GLU A 324 18.86 12.96 29.26
C GLU A 324 18.36 14.15 28.44
N LYS A 325 18.66 14.22 27.13
CA LYS A 325 18.14 15.29 26.24
C LYS A 325 16.72 15.04 25.74
N VAL A 326 16.20 13.85 25.88
CA VAL A 326 14.83 13.51 25.42
C VAL A 326 13.77 13.96 26.45
N PHE A 327 14.13 14.11 27.74
CA PHE A 327 13.19 14.44 28.80
C PHE A 327 13.46 15.73 29.57
N GLY A 328 14.43 16.56 29.18
CA GLY A 328 14.82 17.78 29.90
C GLY A 328 14.57 19.06 29.11
N ASN A 329 13.74 19.91 29.60
CA ASN A 329 13.57 21.39 29.45
C ASN A 329 14.32 22.10 28.28
N GLY A 330 13.93 21.86 27.02
CA GLY A 330 14.52 22.57 25.89
C GLY A 330 13.65 22.57 24.63
N ILE A 331 12.34 22.37 24.76
CA ILE A 331 11.43 22.06 23.64
C ILE A 331 11.03 23.30 22.79
N GLY A 332 11.36 24.53 23.26
CA GLY A 332 10.90 25.77 22.60
C GLY A 332 11.72 26.20 21.37
N GLU A 333 13.04 26.23 21.47
CA GLU A 333 13.89 26.89 20.46
C GLU A 333 14.39 26.00 19.33
N GLU A 334 14.58 24.68 19.56
CA GLU A 334 15.00 23.76 18.49
C GLU A 334 13.91 23.43 17.46
N ARG A 335 12.63 23.62 17.78
CA ARG A 335 11.53 23.39 16.82
C ARG A 335 11.45 24.45 15.72
N GLU A 336 11.83 25.68 15.99
CA GLU A 336 11.83 26.74 14.95
C GLU A 336 13.00 26.62 14.00
N SER A 337 14.19 26.24 14.47
CA SER A 337 15.36 26.06 13.60
C SER A 337 15.24 24.86 12.67
N LYS A 338 14.62 23.75 13.12
CA LYS A 338 14.32 22.59 12.27
C LYS A 338 13.21 22.88 11.24
N ARG A 339 12.19 23.67 11.61
CA ARG A 339 11.16 24.11 10.64
C ARG A 339 11.71 25.02 9.55
N ARG A 340 12.63 25.92 9.85
CA ARG A 340 13.28 26.79 8.84
C ARG A 340 14.20 26.01 7.90
N LYS A 341 14.92 24.99 8.35
CA LYS A 341 15.75 24.13 7.47
C LYS A 341 14.93 23.27 6.51
N VAL A 342 13.77 22.77 6.96
CA VAL A 342 12.85 21.98 6.12
C VAL A 342 12.16 22.83 5.05
N ALA A 343 11.93 24.13 5.32
CA ALA A 343 11.32 25.05 4.35
C ALA A 343 12.28 25.52 3.24
N LEU A 344 13.59 25.34 3.41
CA LEU A 344 14.62 25.77 2.44
C LEU A 344 15.21 24.64 1.58
N GLN A 345 14.86 23.38 1.84
CA GLN A 345 15.30 22.20 1.05
C GLN A 345 14.07 21.39 0.62
N GLY A 346 13.30 21.97 -0.29
CA GLY A 346 12.08 21.36 -0.77
C GLY A 346 12.25 20.39 -1.93
N ASP A 347 13.22 19.44 -1.93
CA ASP A 347 13.16 18.36 -2.93
C ASP A 347 13.83 17.04 -2.53
N ASP A 348 14.53 16.93 -1.39
CA ASP A 348 15.22 15.67 -1.05
C ASP A 348 15.27 15.38 0.46
N ILE A 349 14.09 15.25 1.11
CA ILE A 349 14.02 14.78 2.52
C ILE A 349 14.21 13.25 2.61
N PHE A 350 14.01 12.54 1.53
CA PHE A 350 14.21 11.10 1.40
C PHE A 350 15.24 10.87 0.34
N GLY A 351 16.49 10.68 0.68
CA GLY A 351 17.57 10.37 -0.26
C GLY A 351 17.15 9.41 -1.39
N PRO A 352 17.99 9.15 -2.39
CA PRO A 352 17.63 8.37 -3.57
C PRO A 352 16.99 7.04 -3.13
N PRO A 353 16.01 6.54 -3.87
CA PRO A 353 15.37 5.25 -3.56
C PRO A 353 16.45 4.20 -3.35
N LEU A 354 16.37 3.49 -2.23
CA LEU A 354 17.35 2.50 -1.80
C LEU A 354 17.43 1.32 -2.75
#